data_b590732ce76c1d0a9745acf1c21781ec
#
_entry.id   b590732ce76c1d0a9745acf1c21781ec
#
_cell.length_a   1.000
_cell.length_b   1.000
_cell.length_c   1.000
_cell.angle_alpha   90.00
_cell.angle_beta   90.00
_cell.angle_gamma   90.00
#
_symmetry.space_group_name_H-M   'P 1'
#
loop_
_entity.id
_entity.type
_entity.pdbx_description
1 polymer ?
#
loop_
_entity_poly.entity_id
_entity_poly.type
_entity_poly.pdbx_seq_one_letter_code
_entity_poly.pdbx_strand_id
1 'polypeptide(L)'
;MKNLFNINDYVVVITGGTGVLGRAIAKYLALNGAKVIILGRNEEVGQSAAADIVAYGGSCEFMKTDVMNIDTVRKNRDDIMAKYGRIDTLLNAAGGNMAGATIGPDQNFFDLDPEQFQRVLSLNLTGTVIPTQVFLEPMTSQGKGSIINFSSMASFRPMTRVCGYAAAKAGISNFTAFMATECAKKFGEGIRVNAIAPGFFITEQNRSLLTNPDGTYTQRGQDVIRQTPFGRMGDPEELCGTIHYLMSDAAKFVTGTVAVVDGGFNAFAM
;
A
#
# COMPACT_ATOMS: atom_id res chain seq x y z
N MET A 1 -9.41 -15.65 26.89
CA MET A 1 -8.80 -14.37 26.44
C MET A 1 -9.37 -14.00 25.07
N LYS A 2 -9.61 -12.71 24.83
CA LYS A 2 -10.04 -12.25 23.51
C LYS A 2 -8.87 -12.39 22.52
N ASN A 3 -9.12 -12.96 21.34
CA ASN A 3 -8.12 -12.97 20.27
C ASN A 3 -7.99 -11.53 19.69
N LEU A 4 -6.86 -10.87 19.98
CA LEU A 4 -6.60 -9.49 19.53
C LEU A 4 -6.34 -9.39 18.04
N PHE A 5 -6.01 -10.49 17.37
CA PHE A 5 -5.77 -10.56 15.93
C PHE A 5 -7.00 -10.98 15.12
N ASN A 6 -8.16 -11.13 15.76
CA ASN A 6 -9.38 -11.51 15.04
C ASN A 6 -9.84 -10.40 14.11
N ILE A 7 -9.89 -10.70 12.81
CA ILE A 7 -10.38 -9.83 11.74
C ILE A 7 -11.58 -10.43 10.99
N ASN A 8 -12.23 -11.44 11.57
CA ASN A 8 -13.42 -12.04 10.95
C ASN A 8 -14.48 -10.96 10.70
N ASP A 9 -15.08 -11.02 9.51
CA ASP A 9 -16.09 -10.09 9.02
C ASP A 9 -15.63 -8.62 8.90
N TYR A 10 -14.34 -8.30 9.07
CA TYR A 10 -13.85 -6.96 8.76
C TYR A 10 -14.02 -6.67 7.27
N VAL A 11 -14.57 -5.51 6.95
CA VAL A 11 -14.67 -5.00 5.59
C VAL A 11 -13.41 -4.20 5.27
N VAL A 12 -12.61 -4.74 4.35
CA VAL A 12 -11.27 -4.24 4.03
C VAL A 12 -11.23 -3.76 2.59
N VAL A 13 -10.96 -2.49 2.39
CA VAL A 13 -10.81 -1.88 1.06
C VAL A 13 -9.32 -1.73 0.75
N ILE A 14 -8.89 -2.22 -0.43
CA ILE A 14 -7.48 -2.20 -0.86
C ILE A 14 -7.38 -1.49 -2.21
N THR A 15 -6.85 -0.26 -2.24
CA THR A 15 -6.50 0.38 -3.50
C THR A 15 -5.24 -0.27 -4.08
N GLY A 16 -5.16 -0.43 -5.40
CA GLY A 16 -4.04 -1.17 -6.01
C GLY A 16 -4.04 -2.68 -5.68
N GLY A 17 -5.17 -3.23 -5.25
CA GLY A 17 -5.32 -4.63 -4.86
C GLY A 17 -5.10 -5.65 -5.98
N THR A 18 -5.00 -5.19 -7.23
CA THR A 18 -4.67 -6.02 -8.41
C THR A 18 -3.18 -6.19 -8.65
N GLY A 19 -2.32 -5.37 -8.02
CA GLY A 19 -0.86 -5.48 -8.11
C GLY A 19 -0.31 -6.64 -7.26
N VAL A 20 0.96 -7.01 -7.49
CA VAL A 20 1.59 -8.18 -6.84
C VAL A 20 1.45 -8.15 -5.31
N LEU A 21 1.82 -7.04 -4.67
CA LEU A 21 1.75 -6.91 -3.20
C LEU A 21 0.28 -6.83 -2.73
N GLY A 22 -0.54 -6.02 -3.39
CA GLY A 22 -1.96 -5.85 -3.06
C GLY A 22 -2.74 -7.16 -3.15
N ARG A 23 -2.46 -7.98 -4.17
CA ARG A 23 -3.11 -9.28 -4.38
C ARG A 23 -2.71 -10.31 -3.31
N ALA A 24 -1.43 -10.39 -2.94
CA ALA A 24 -0.98 -11.27 -1.88
C ALA A 24 -1.62 -10.92 -0.53
N ILE A 25 -1.67 -9.63 -0.21
CA ILE A 25 -2.33 -9.12 1.01
C ILE A 25 -3.83 -9.40 0.98
N ALA A 26 -4.50 -9.11 -0.15
CA ALA A 26 -5.93 -9.37 -0.31
C ALA A 26 -6.27 -10.84 -0.08
N LYS A 27 -5.49 -11.76 -0.69
CA LYS A 27 -5.65 -13.20 -0.50
C LYS A 27 -5.47 -13.61 0.95
N TYR A 28 -4.39 -13.17 1.59
CA TYR A 28 -4.11 -13.47 2.99
C TYR A 28 -5.24 -13.00 3.91
N LEU A 29 -5.69 -11.76 3.78
CA LEU A 29 -6.74 -11.20 4.64
C LEU A 29 -8.09 -11.90 4.42
N ALA A 30 -8.45 -12.18 3.17
CA ALA A 30 -9.69 -12.90 2.85
C ALA A 30 -9.70 -14.33 3.42
N LEU A 31 -8.57 -15.04 3.36
CA LEU A 31 -8.44 -16.38 3.95
C LEU A 31 -8.42 -16.36 5.49
N ASN A 32 -8.15 -15.21 6.10
CA ASN A 32 -8.24 -14.98 7.55
C ASN A 32 -9.59 -14.38 7.98
N GLY A 33 -10.64 -14.50 7.14
CA GLY A 33 -12.02 -14.18 7.48
C GLY A 33 -12.48 -12.75 7.19
N ALA A 34 -11.63 -11.90 6.60
CA ALA A 34 -12.05 -10.57 6.17
C ALA A 34 -12.86 -10.61 4.85
N LYS A 35 -13.77 -9.65 4.68
CA LYS A 35 -14.46 -9.34 3.43
C LYS A 35 -13.63 -8.29 2.70
N VAL A 36 -12.94 -8.70 1.65
CA VAL A 36 -11.96 -7.85 0.96
C VAL A 36 -12.55 -7.28 -0.32
N ILE A 37 -12.41 -5.97 -0.50
CA ILE A 37 -12.77 -5.26 -1.72
C ILE A 37 -11.49 -4.71 -2.33
N ILE A 38 -11.09 -5.25 -3.49
CA ILE A 38 -9.93 -4.75 -4.23
C ILE A 38 -10.36 -3.71 -5.26
N LEU A 39 -9.68 -2.58 -5.24
CA LEU A 39 -9.89 -1.47 -6.15
C LEU A 39 -8.74 -1.39 -7.16
N GLY A 40 -9.08 -1.22 -8.45
CA GLY A 40 -8.09 -1.14 -9.53
C GLY A 40 -8.69 -0.67 -10.84
N ARG A 41 -7.84 -0.29 -11.80
CA ARG A 41 -8.28 0.27 -13.09
C ARG A 41 -8.63 -0.78 -14.14
N ASN A 42 -7.90 -1.89 -14.13
CA ASN A 42 -8.10 -2.97 -15.11
C ASN A 42 -9.14 -3.95 -14.59
N GLU A 43 -10.28 -4.01 -15.28
CA GLU A 43 -11.43 -4.80 -14.87
C GLU A 43 -11.19 -6.30 -15.02
N GLU A 44 -10.61 -6.73 -16.13
CA GLU A 44 -10.31 -8.15 -16.38
C GLU A 44 -9.35 -8.73 -15.34
N VAL A 45 -8.23 -8.02 -15.10
CA VAL A 45 -7.24 -8.42 -14.08
C VAL A 45 -7.86 -8.41 -12.67
N GLY A 46 -8.72 -7.43 -12.39
CA GLY A 46 -9.38 -7.30 -11.09
C GLY A 46 -10.39 -8.41 -10.83
N GLN A 47 -11.25 -8.71 -11.80
CA GLN A 47 -12.22 -9.80 -11.69
C GLN A 47 -11.52 -11.17 -11.55
N SER A 48 -10.48 -11.42 -12.35
CA SER A 48 -9.68 -12.64 -12.23
C SER A 48 -9.03 -12.76 -10.85
N ALA A 49 -8.44 -11.67 -10.32
CA ALA A 49 -7.82 -11.68 -9.00
C ALA A 49 -8.82 -11.96 -7.86
N ALA A 50 -10.02 -11.38 -7.94
CA ALA A 50 -11.07 -11.64 -6.95
C ALA A 50 -11.59 -13.08 -7.05
N ALA A 51 -11.83 -13.58 -8.28
CA ALA A 51 -12.27 -14.95 -8.52
C ALA A 51 -11.27 -15.99 -7.99
N ASP A 52 -9.97 -15.76 -8.20
CA ASP A 52 -8.92 -16.62 -7.66
C ASP A 52 -8.98 -16.70 -6.14
N ILE A 53 -9.13 -15.56 -5.44
CA ILE A 53 -9.22 -15.53 -3.97
C ILE A 53 -10.46 -16.29 -3.49
N VAL A 54 -11.59 -16.12 -4.15
CA VAL A 54 -12.83 -16.84 -3.85
C VAL A 54 -12.67 -18.34 -4.08
N ALA A 55 -11.99 -18.77 -5.14
CA ALA A 55 -11.70 -20.19 -5.41
C ALA A 55 -10.86 -20.85 -4.31
N TYR A 56 -10.03 -20.08 -3.57
CA TYR A 56 -9.31 -20.55 -2.39
C TYR A 56 -10.14 -20.51 -1.08
N GLY A 57 -11.43 -20.11 -1.15
CA GLY A 57 -12.32 -20.05 0.01
C GLY A 57 -12.34 -18.70 0.74
N GLY A 58 -11.69 -17.68 0.21
CA GLY A 58 -11.73 -16.31 0.74
C GLY A 58 -12.95 -15.53 0.26
N SER A 59 -13.26 -14.41 0.92
CA SER A 59 -14.29 -13.44 0.47
C SER A 59 -13.62 -12.24 -0.18
N CYS A 60 -13.76 -12.09 -1.49
CA CYS A 60 -13.15 -11.00 -2.24
C CYS A 60 -14.06 -10.51 -3.38
N GLU A 61 -14.08 -9.19 -3.56
CA GLU A 61 -14.77 -8.53 -4.68
C GLU A 61 -13.84 -7.52 -5.33
N PHE A 62 -14.08 -7.28 -6.62
CA PHE A 62 -13.38 -6.23 -7.36
C PHE A 62 -14.34 -5.09 -7.71
N MET A 63 -13.86 -3.85 -7.57
CA MET A 63 -14.54 -2.67 -8.09
C MET A 63 -13.58 -1.84 -8.95
N LYS A 64 -14.01 -1.52 -10.17
CA LYS A 64 -13.23 -0.67 -11.08
C LYS A 64 -13.10 0.72 -10.49
N THR A 65 -11.85 1.19 -10.31
CA THR A 65 -11.56 2.46 -9.62
C THR A 65 -10.31 3.10 -10.19
N ASP A 66 -10.40 4.35 -10.55
CA ASP A 66 -9.24 5.24 -10.62
C ASP A 66 -9.20 6.05 -9.32
N VAL A 67 -8.14 5.88 -8.51
CA VAL A 67 -7.96 6.58 -7.24
C VAL A 67 -7.81 8.09 -7.40
N MET A 68 -7.53 8.56 -8.61
CA MET A 68 -7.47 9.98 -8.96
C MET A 68 -8.85 10.59 -9.28
N ASN A 69 -9.88 9.75 -9.46
CA ASN A 69 -11.24 10.19 -9.73
C ASN A 69 -12.09 10.06 -8.46
N ILE A 70 -12.28 11.18 -7.76
CA ILE A 70 -13.00 11.22 -6.47
C ILE A 70 -14.45 10.72 -6.56
N ASP A 71 -15.12 10.95 -7.69
CA ASP A 71 -16.52 10.55 -7.86
C ASP A 71 -16.65 9.04 -7.99
N THR A 72 -15.70 8.39 -8.68
CA THR A 72 -15.62 6.92 -8.73
C THR A 72 -15.33 6.34 -7.34
N VAL A 73 -14.42 6.96 -6.58
CA VAL A 73 -14.09 6.51 -5.21
C VAL A 73 -15.30 6.67 -4.28
N ARG A 74 -16.03 7.79 -4.38
CA ARG A 74 -17.28 8.02 -3.63
C ARG A 74 -18.36 7.00 -3.96
N LYS A 75 -18.59 6.77 -5.26
CA LYS A 75 -19.54 5.75 -5.70
C LYS A 75 -19.22 4.38 -5.10
N ASN A 76 -17.96 3.96 -5.18
CA ASN A 76 -17.55 2.67 -4.63
C ASN A 76 -17.71 2.62 -3.10
N ARG A 77 -17.41 3.71 -2.37
CA ARG A 77 -17.71 3.82 -0.94
C ARG A 77 -19.20 3.59 -0.66
N ASP A 78 -20.08 4.25 -1.42
CA ASP A 78 -21.54 4.17 -1.24
C ASP A 78 -22.04 2.73 -1.52
N ASP A 79 -21.56 2.11 -2.59
CA ASP A 79 -21.89 0.71 -2.93
C ASP A 79 -21.43 -0.26 -1.82
N ILE A 80 -20.23 -0.06 -1.26
CA ILE A 80 -19.71 -0.87 -0.14
C ILE A 80 -20.55 -0.65 1.10
N MET A 81 -20.88 0.59 1.44
CA MET A 81 -21.68 0.90 2.61
C MET A 81 -23.12 0.35 2.48
N ALA A 82 -23.73 0.41 1.29
CA ALA A 82 -25.03 -0.18 1.03
C ALA A 82 -25.02 -1.70 1.21
N LYS A 83 -23.93 -2.38 0.83
CA LYS A 83 -23.80 -3.84 0.90
C LYS A 83 -23.42 -4.37 2.27
N TYR A 84 -22.46 -3.72 2.93
CA TYR A 84 -21.83 -4.24 4.15
C TYR A 84 -22.17 -3.43 5.41
N GLY A 85 -22.66 -2.20 5.25
CA GLY A 85 -23.00 -1.31 6.36
C GLY A 85 -21.79 -0.76 7.14
N ARG A 86 -20.56 -1.13 6.75
CA ARG A 86 -19.33 -0.74 7.46
C ARG A 86 -18.10 -0.81 6.56
N ILE A 87 -17.06 -0.09 6.97
CA ILE A 87 -15.70 -0.20 6.43
C ILE A 87 -14.74 -0.15 7.62
N ASP A 88 -13.98 -1.23 7.84
CA ASP A 88 -13.09 -1.36 9.00
C ASP A 88 -11.66 -0.93 8.69
N THR A 89 -11.20 -1.20 7.46
CA THR A 89 -9.82 -0.92 7.07
C THR A 89 -9.74 -0.41 5.64
N LEU A 90 -8.93 0.63 5.46
CA LEU A 90 -8.46 1.09 4.15
C LEU A 90 -6.97 0.84 4.03
N LEU A 91 -6.56 0.08 3.00
CA LEU A 91 -5.16 -0.03 2.58
C LEU A 91 -4.93 0.80 1.32
N ASN A 92 -4.13 1.84 1.42
CA ASN A 92 -3.73 2.68 0.30
C ASN A 92 -2.46 2.10 -0.34
N ALA A 93 -2.62 1.06 -1.20
CA ALA A 93 -1.52 0.40 -1.89
C ALA A 93 -1.42 0.76 -3.38
N ALA A 94 -2.31 1.62 -3.89
CA ALA A 94 -2.19 2.16 -5.23
C ALA A 94 -0.99 3.11 -5.32
N GLY A 95 -0.15 2.90 -6.33
CA GLY A 95 1.03 3.73 -6.53
C GLY A 95 2.03 3.04 -7.45
N GLY A 96 3.17 3.68 -7.62
CA GLY A 96 4.28 3.15 -8.43
C GLY A 96 5.12 4.26 -9.03
N ASN A 97 6.16 3.87 -9.77
CA ASN A 97 7.02 4.78 -10.50
C ASN A 97 6.68 4.74 -12.01
N MET A 98 7.18 5.72 -12.74
CA MET A 98 7.06 5.82 -14.20
C MET A 98 8.45 5.97 -14.81
N ALA A 99 8.66 5.36 -15.98
CA ALA A 99 9.96 5.40 -16.67
C ALA A 99 10.44 6.84 -16.92
N GLY A 100 9.55 7.73 -17.38
CA GLY A 100 9.88 9.13 -17.64
C GLY A 100 10.17 9.99 -16.40
N ALA A 101 9.84 9.48 -15.18
CA ALA A 101 10.21 10.11 -13.92
C ALA A 101 11.46 9.48 -13.26
N THR A 102 12.22 8.70 -14.04
CA THR A 102 13.42 8.00 -13.59
C THR A 102 14.64 8.56 -14.28
N ILE A 103 15.67 8.90 -13.51
CA ILE A 103 16.97 9.34 -14.05
C ILE A 103 17.83 8.09 -14.24
N GLY A 104 18.10 7.71 -15.49
CA GLY A 104 18.94 6.55 -15.84
C GLY A 104 20.42 6.75 -15.48
N PRO A 105 21.26 5.69 -15.61
CA PRO A 105 22.69 5.81 -15.31
C PRO A 105 23.43 6.80 -16.20
N ASP A 106 22.98 6.93 -17.45
CA ASP A 106 23.58 7.82 -18.47
C ASP A 106 22.85 9.16 -18.58
N GLN A 107 21.96 9.46 -17.65
CA GLN A 107 21.19 10.68 -17.56
C GLN A 107 21.59 11.48 -16.32
N ASN A 108 21.31 12.78 -16.36
CA ASN A 108 21.48 13.68 -15.22
C ASN A 108 20.16 14.33 -14.82
N PHE A 109 20.17 15.18 -13.82
CA PHE A 109 18.95 15.80 -13.30
C PHE A 109 18.25 16.72 -14.32
N PHE A 110 18.96 17.26 -15.28
CA PHE A 110 18.39 18.12 -16.32
C PHE A 110 17.56 17.34 -17.35
N ASP A 111 17.71 16.02 -17.41
CA ASP A 111 16.95 15.15 -18.31
C ASP A 111 15.62 14.67 -17.68
N LEU A 112 15.36 15.05 -16.41
CA LEU A 112 14.10 14.71 -15.74
C LEU A 112 12.93 15.46 -16.38
N ASP A 113 11.90 14.72 -16.79
CA ASP A 113 10.66 15.29 -17.29
C ASP A 113 9.76 15.77 -16.12
N PRO A 114 9.54 17.10 -15.98
CA PRO A 114 8.70 17.64 -14.89
C PRO A 114 7.25 17.15 -14.91
N GLU A 115 6.68 16.85 -16.09
CA GLU A 115 5.31 16.33 -16.17
C GLU A 115 5.23 14.91 -15.65
N GLN A 116 6.20 14.05 -16.01
CA GLN A 116 6.25 12.69 -15.49
C GLN A 116 6.54 12.68 -13.98
N PHE A 117 7.39 13.58 -13.50
CA PHE A 117 7.60 13.81 -12.07
C PHE A 117 6.29 14.14 -11.36
N GLN A 118 5.52 15.12 -11.89
CA GLN A 118 4.23 15.52 -11.33
C GLN A 118 3.21 14.36 -11.35
N ARG A 119 3.19 13.56 -12.43
CA ARG A 119 2.32 12.37 -12.52
C ARG A 119 2.62 11.34 -11.46
N VAL A 120 3.91 11.08 -11.18
CA VAL A 120 4.32 10.16 -10.10
C VAL A 120 3.93 10.70 -8.73
N LEU A 121 4.12 11.99 -8.46
CA LEU A 121 3.65 12.65 -7.23
C LEU A 121 2.14 12.49 -7.08
N SER A 122 1.39 12.83 -8.11
CA SER A 122 -0.08 12.75 -8.08
C SER A 122 -0.56 11.32 -7.85
N LEU A 123 -0.06 10.34 -8.60
CA LEU A 123 -0.47 8.96 -8.45
C LEU A 123 -0.21 8.43 -7.04
N ASN A 124 0.96 8.68 -6.46
CA ASN A 124 1.32 8.13 -5.16
C ASN A 124 0.71 8.94 -4.00
N LEU A 125 0.89 10.26 -3.98
CA LEU A 125 0.46 11.09 -2.85
C LEU A 125 -1.04 11.43 -2.95
N THR A 126 -1.47 12.07 -4.03
CA THR A 126 -2.90 12.43 -4.20
C THR A 126 -3.78 11.17 -4.29
N GLY A 127 -3.29 10.10 -4.94
CA GLY A 127 -3.95 8.80 -4.99
C GLY A 127 -4.02 8.06 -3.64
N THR A 128 -3.32 8.54 -2.60
CA THR A 128 -3.48 8.14 -1.20
C THR A 128 -4.44 9.07 -0.47
N VAL A 129 -4.36 10.38 -0.73
CA VAL A 129 -5.19 11.40 -0.05
C VAL A 129 -6.66 11.26 -0.40
N ILE A 130 -7.01 11.11 -1.68
CA ILE A 130 -8.41 11.01 -2.13
C ILE A 130 -9.14 9.80 -1.50
N PRO A 131 -8.65 8.55 -1.58
CA PRO A 131 -9.31 7.44 -0.92
C PRO A 131 -9.36 7.62 0.61
N THR A 132 -8.32 8.16 1.23
CA THR A 132 -8.33 8.47 2.67
C THR A 132 -9.47 9.40 3.01
N GLN A 133 -9.65 10.51 2.29
CA GLN A 133 -10.72 11.46 2.50
C GLN A 133 -12.11 10.80 2.40
N VAL A 134 -12.31 9.98 1.37
CA VAL A 134 -13.62 9.40 1.08
C VAL A 134 -13.97 8.25 2.05
N PHE A 135 -13.04 7.34 2.32
CA PHE A 135 -13.29 6.18 3.17
C PHE A 135 -13.19 6.48 4.67
N LEU A 136 -12.53 7.57 5.07
CA LEU A 136 -12.51 8.02 6.46
C LEU A 136 -13.90 8.44 6.95
N GLU A 137 -14.73 9.04 6.10
CA GLU A 137 -16.06 9.55 6.48
C GLU A 137 -16.94 8.47 7.14
N PRO A 138 -17.20 7.29 6.54
CA PRO A 138 -17.96 6.25 7.21
C PRO A 138 -17.25 5.70 8.47
N MET A 139 -15.92 5.63 8.51
CA MET A 139 -15.17 5.21 9.70
C MET A 139 -15.39 6.16 10.87
N THR A 140 -15.47 7.49 10.63
CA THR A 140 -15.76 8.47 11.69
C THR A 140 -17.15 8.30 12.25
N SER A 141 -18.15 8.04 11.39
CA SER A 141 -19.53 7.75 11.81
C SER A 141 -19.64 6.44 12.61
N GLN A 142 -18.79 5.46 12.31
CA GLN A 142 -18.71 4.19 13.05
C GLN A 142 -17.95 4.34 14.39
N GLY A 143 -17.18 5.40 14.58
CA GLY A 143 -16.27 5.59 15.71
C GLY A 143 -15.09 4.60 15.71
N LYS A 144 -14.85 3.87 14.62
CA LYS A 144 -13.77 2.88 14.50
C LYS A 144 -13.29 2.74 13.06
N GLY A 145 -11.97 2.68 12.86
CA GLY A 145 -11.36 2.42 11.56
C GLY A 145 -9.83 2.33 11.64
N SER A 146 -9.23 1.65 10.67
CA SER A 146 -7.79 1.59 10.50
C SER A 146 -7.41 1.96 9.07
N ILE A 147 -6.55 2.96 8.90
CA ILE A 147 -6.00 3.34 7.60
C ILE A 147 -4.52 2.95 7.60
N ILE A 148 -4.10 2.22 6.55
CA ILE A 148 -2.71 1.79 6.38
C ILE A 148 -2.23 2.27 5.02
N ASN A 149 -1.28 3.19 5.03
CA ASN A 149 -0.67 3.76 3.83
C ASN A 149 0.58 2.99 3.42
N PHE A 150 0.82 2.89 2.11
CA PHE A 150 2.05 2.31 1.58
C PHE A 150 3.10 3.42 1.37
N SER A 151 4.00 3.56 2.33
CA SER A 151 5.24 4.32 2.21
C SER A 151 6.29 3.49 1.45
N SER A 152 7.57 3.67 1.72
CA SER A 152 8.69 2.95 1.11
C SER A 152 9.98 3.25 1.87
N MET A 153 11.01 2.43 1.68
CA MET A 153 12.38 2.78 2.08
C MET A 153 12.87 4.09 1.45
N ALA A 154 12.34 4.45 0.28
CA ALA A 154 12.61 5.72 -0.37
C ALA A 154 12.15 6.96 0.42
N SER A 155 11.31 6.80 1.45
CA SER A 155 10.93 7.88 2.37
C SER A 155 11.96 8.15 3.47
N PHE A 156 12.82 7.19 3.76
CA PHE A 156 13.86 7.29 4.81
C PHE A 156 15.24 7.56 4.23
N ARG A 157 15.51 7.05 3.04
CA ARG A 157 16.81 7.14 2.37
C ARG A 157 16.64 7.64 0.95
N PRO A 158 17.53 8.52 0.45
CA PRO A 158 17.50 8.93 -0.94
C PRO A 158 17.86 7.74 -1.83
N MET A 159 16.84 7.23 -2.54
CA MET A 159 17.05 6.17 -3.51
C MET A 159 17.47 6.77 -4.84
N THR A 160 18.55 6.23 -5.43
CA THR A 160 19.01 6.67 -6.75
C THR A 160 17.91 6.51 -7.81
N ARG A 161 17.88 7.40 -8.79
CA ARG A 161 17.03 7.39 -9.99
C ARG A 161 15.56 7.80 -9.78
N VAL A 162 14.97 7.64 -8.60
CA VAL A 162 13.51 7.73 -8.38
C VAL A 162 13.10 8.92 -7.52
N CYS A 163 13.60 10.11 -7.81
CA CYS A 163 13.41 11.31 -6.98
C CYS A 163 11.92 11.67 -6.77
N GLY A 164 11.08 11.61 -7.80
CA GLY A 164 9.65 11.89 -7.69
C GLY A 164 8.91 10.88 -6.83
N TYR A 165 9.23 9.60 -6.99
CA TYR A 165 8.69 8.55 -6.15
C TYR A 165 9.13 8.70 -4.69
N ALA A 166 10.41 8.98 -4.44
CA ALA A 166 10.93 9.19 -3.09
C ALA A 166 10.26 10.38 -2.40
N ALA A 167 10.11 11.52 -3.10
CA ALA A 167 9.40 12.70 -2.61
C ALA A 167 7.93 12.37 -2.25
N ALA A 168 7.22 11.64 -3.12
CA ALA A 168 5.85 11.23 -2.85
C ALA A 168 5.76 10.32 -1.61
N LYS A 169 6.67 9.34 -1.48
CA LYS A 169 6.66 8.39 -0.35
C LYS A 169 7.05 9.06 0.98
N ALA A 170 7.95 10.04 0.96
CA ALA A 170 8.22 10.90 2.11
C ALA A 170 6.97 11.72 2.50
N GLY A 171 6.27 12.28 1.51
CA GLY A 171 5.00 12.96 1.70
C GLY A 171 3.93 12.06 2.33
N ILE A 172 3.82 10.78 1.91
CA ILE A 172 2.90 9.80 2.51
C ILE A 172 3.25 9.52 3.98
N SER A 173 4.53 9.40 4.33
CA SER A 173 4.94 9.20 5.72
C SER A 173 4.55 10.38 6.61
N ASN A 174 4.76 11.61 6.14
CA ASN A 174 4.34 12.83 6.85
C ASN A 174 2.81 12.93 6.92
N PHE A 175 2.10 12.70 5.81
CA PHE A 175 0.64 12.68 5.76
C PHE A 175 0.04 11.66 6.75
N THR A 176 0.66 10.50 6.90
CA THR A 176 0.26 9.47 7.87
C THR A 176 0.33 10.01 9.30
N ALA A 177 1.43 10.66 9.68
CA ALA A 177 1.59 11.25 11.01
C ALA A 177 0.60 12.40 11.27
N PHE A 178 0.38 13.26 10.25
CA PHE A 178 -0.63 14.32 10.31
C PHE A 178 -2.02 13.73 10.55
N MET A 179 -2.44 12.77 9.72
CA MET A 179 -3.77 12.17 9.81
C MET A 179 -4.00 11.40 11.11
N ALA A 180 -2.97 10.74 11.65
CA ALA A 180 -3.06 10.08 12.94
C ALA A 180 -3.40 11.07 14.07
N THR A 181 -2.74 12.24 14.07
CA THR A 181 -3.00 13.30 15.05
C THR A 181 -4.36 13.95 14.84
N GLU A 182 -4.72 14.25 13.59
CA GLU A 182 -5.98 14.87 13.21
C GLU A 182 -7.18 13.98 13.60
N CYS A 183 -7.10 12.68 13.26
CA CYS A 183 -8.15 11.72 13.60
C CYS A 183 -8.30 11.55 15.11
N ALA A 184 -7.21 11.39 15.83
CA ALA A 184 -7.25 11.20 17.29
C ALA A 184 -7.87 12.41 18.01
N LYS A 185 -7.55 13.63 17.58
CA LYS A 185 -8.08 14.86 18.19
C LYS A 185 -9.54 15.13 17.84
N LYS A 186 -9.99 14.82 16.64
CA LYS A 186 -11.33 15.16 16.15
C LYS A 186 -12.34 14.03 16.33
N PHE A 187 -11.91 12.78 16.20
CA PHE A 187 -12.80 11.61 16.15
C PHE A 187 -12.51 10.58 17.25
N GLY A 188 -11.49 10.82 18.10
CA GLY A 188 -11.14 9.93 19.21
C GLY A 188 -10.21 8.77 18.82
N GLU A 189 -9.91 7.92 19.79
CA GLU A 189 -8.91 6.83 19.69
C GLU A 189 -9.33 5.66 18.78
N GLY A 190 -10.60 5.62 18.38
CA GLY A 190 -11.12 4.55 17.53
C GLY A 190 -10.62 4.58 16.08
N ILE A 191 -10.11 5.73 15.61
CA ILE A 191 -9.57 5.89 14.26
C ILE A 191 -8.04 5.92 14.31
N ARG A 192 -7.40 4.96 13.65
CA ARG A 192 -5.94 4.86 13.62
C ARG A 192 -5.43 4.99 12.19
N VAL A 193 -4.33 5.72 12.02
CA VAL A 193 -3.68 5.90 10.72
C VAL A 193 -2.21 5.58 10.85
N ASN A 194 -1.76 4.55 10.12
CA ASN A 194 -0.37 4.08 10.12
C ASN A 194 0.11 3.89 8.69
N ALA A 195 1.38 3.60 8.51
CA ALA A 195 1.94 3.20 7.24
C ALA A 195 2.82 1.95 7.39
N ILE A 196 3.03 1.26 6.28
CA ILE A 196 4.13 0.32 6.12
C ILE A 196 5.14 0.89 5.13
N ALA A 197 6.40 0.56 5.33
CA ALA A 197 7.48 0.90 4.42
C ALA A 197 8.17 -0.39 3.96
N PRO A 198 7.72 -0.96 2.84
CA PRO A 198 8.35 -2.15 2.27
C PRO A 198 9.78 -1.84 1.81
N GLY A 199 10.67 -2.83 1.99
CA GLY A 199 11.96 -2.90 1.34
C GLY A 199 11.82 -3.27 -0.14
N PHE A 200 12.68 -4.16 -0.61
CA PHE A 200 12.65 -4.61 -1.99
C PHE A 200 11.90 -5.93 -2.14
N PHE A 201 10.81 -5.87 -2.87
CA PHE A 201 9.97 -6.98 -3.29
C PHE A 201 9.91 -6.99 -4.81
N ILE A 202 9.98 -8.15 -5.45
CA ILE A 202 9.85 -8.21 -6.90
C ILE A 202 8.39 -8.02 -7.28
N THR A 203 8.15 -7.03 -8.11
CA THR A 203 6.86 -6.69 -8.69
C THR A 203 6.99 -6.58 -10.21
N GLU A 204 5.88 -6.51 -10.93
CA GLU A 204 5.93 -6.32 -12.38
C GLU A 204 6.66 -5.02 -12.78
N GLN A 205 6.52 -3.96 -11.95
CA GLN A 205 7.15 -2.66 -12.22
C GLN A 205 8.68 -2.67 -12.11
N ASN A 206 9.26 -3.51 -11.28
CA ASN A 206 10.69 -3.53 -11.03
C ASN A 206 11.39 -4.83 -11.48
N ARG A 207 10.64 -5.81 -11.96
CA ARG A 207 11.17 -7.11 -12.37
C ARG A 207 12.33 -6.96 -13.37
N SER A 208 12.09 -6.29 -14.49
CA SER A 208 13.12 -6.07 -15.52
C SER A 208 14.31 -5.23 -15.05
N LEU A 209 14.14 -4.47 -13.97
CA LEU A 209 15.21 -3.67 -13.38
C LEU A 209 16.08 -4.51 -12.43
N LEU A 210 15.49 -5.50 -11.76
CA LEU A 210 16.14 -6.28 -10.70
C LEU A 210 16.50 -7.70 -11.13
N THR A 211 15.83 -8.26 -12.15
CA THR A 211 16.05 -9.62 -12.64
C THR A 211 16.25 -9.65 -14.16
N ASN A 212 17.12 -10.54 -14.61
CA ASN A 212 17.30 -10.90 -16.01
C ASN A 212 16.19 -11.86 -16.48
N PRO A 213 16.01 -12.07 -17.81
CA PRO A 213 15.04 -13.01 -18.35
C PRO A 213 15.20 -14.46 -17.88
N ASP A 214 16.43 -14.86 -17.53
CA ASP A 214 16.75 -16.18 -17.00
C ASP A 214 16.48 -16.34 -15.49
N GLY A 215 15.97 -15.29 -14.84
CA GLY A 215 15.66 -15.26 -13.41
C GLY A 215 16.83 -14.87 -12.50
N THR A 216 18.05 -14.72 -13.04
CA THR A 216 19.19 -14.21 -12.28
C THR A 216 19.02 -12.72 -11.96
N TYR A 217 19.72 -12.24 -10.94
CA TYR A 217 19.66 -10.81 -10.59
C TYR A 217 20.53 -9.96 -11.49
N THR A 218 20.02 -8.81 -11.93
CA THR A 218 20.82 -7.76 -12.56
C THR A 218 21.85 -7.20 -11.57
N GLN A 219 22.81 -6.43 -12.04
CA GLN A 219 23.76 -5.73 -11.16
C GLN A 219 23.03 -4.93 -10.07
N ARG A 220 21.94 -4.22 -10.44
CA ARG A 220 21.13 -3.49 -9.46
C ARG A 220 20.43 -4.43 -8.46
N GLY A 221 19.93 -5.56 -8.90
CA GLY A 221 19.37 -6.58 -8.01
C GLY A 221 20.40 -7.09 -7.01
N GLN A 222 21.61 -7.36 -7.47
CA GLN A 222 22.74 -7.78 -6.60
C GLN A 222 23.13 -6.67 -5.61
N ASP A 223 23.13 -5.40 -6.03
CA ASP A 223 23.44 -4.27 -5.16
C ASP A 223 22.39 -4.13 -4.04
N VAL A 224 21.12 -4.31 -4.37
CA VAL A 224 20.02 -4.34 -3.38
C VAL A 224 20.22 -5.47 -2.37
N ILE A 225 20.51 -6.69 -2.84
CA ILE A 225 20.71 -7.85 -1.97
C ILE A 225 21.91 -7.64 -1.04
N ARG A 226 23.02 -7.09 -1.54
CA ARG A 226 24.21 -6.78 -0.71
C ARG A 226 23.90 -5.76 0.39
N GLN A 227 22.97 -4.84 0.15
CA GLN A 227 22.55 -3.86 1.14
C GLN A 227 21.42 -4.35 2.05
N THR A 228 20.86 -5.51 1.79
CA THR A 228 19.82 -6.13 2.61
C THR A 228 20.46 -7.19 3.52
N PRO A 229 20.52 -7.00 4.85
CA PRO A 229 21.15 -7.98 5.75
C PRO A 229 20.61 -9.41 5.64
N PHE A 230 19.33 -9.58 5.31
CA PHE A 230 18.76 -10.91 5.05
C PHE A 230 19.29 -11.57 3.76
N GLY A 231 20.04 -10.87 2.91
CA GLY A 231 20.68 -11.41 1.71
C GLY A 231 19.72 -11.82 0.60
N ARG A 232 18.48 -11.33 0.62
CA ARG A 232 17.44 -11.63 -0.38
C ARG A 232 16.42 -10.50 -0.50
N MET A 233 15.63 -10.55 -1.53
CA MET A 233 14.40 -9.76 -1.63
C MET A 233 13.28 -10.39 -0.81
N GLY A 234 12.30 -9.60 -0.41
CA GLY A 234 11.15 -10.06 0.35
C GLY A 234 10.12 -10.78 -0.51
N ASP A 235 9.42 -11.73 0.07
CA ASP A 235 8.22 -12.33 -0.50
C ASP A 235 6.99 -11.49 -0.14
N PRO A 236 6.03 -11.28 -1.08
CA PRO A 236 4.86 -10.45 -0.84
C PRO A 236 4.07 -10.81 0.43
N GLU A 237 4.04 -12.08 0.81
CA GLU A 237 3.35 -12.57 2.01
C GLU A 237 3.99 -12.08 3.32
N GLU A 238 5.28 -11.70 3.30
CA GLU A 238 5.97 -11.19 4.49
C GLU A 238 5.49 -9.79 4.94
N LEU A 239 4.72 -9.10 4.11
CA LEU A 239 4.02 -7.86 4.50
C LEU A 239 2.74 -8.14 5.30
N CYS A 240 2.13 -9.32 5.12
CA CYS A 240 0.79 -9.62 5.61
C CYS A 240 0.69 -9.58 7.14
N GLY A 241 1.69 -10.10 7.85
CA GLY A 241 1.69 -10.12 9.32
C GLY A 241 1.67 -8.72 9.93
N THR A 242 2.48 -7.81 9.40
CA THR A 242 2.50 -6.42 9.86
C THR A 242 1.20 -5.68 9.56
N ILE A 243 0.61 -5.90 8.38
CA ILE A 243 -0.68 -5.30 8.01
C ILE A 243 -1.79 -5.87 8.91
N HIS A 244 -1.83 -7.18 9.12
CA HIS A 244 -2.79 -7.84 10.00
C HIS A 244 -2.69 -7.27 11.44
N TYR A 245 -1.48 -7.10 11.96
CA TYR A 245 -1.25 -6.44 13.24
C TYR A 245 -1.82 -5.02 13.26
N LEU A 246 -1.44 -4.18 12.30
CA LEU A 246 -1.83 -2.76 12.29
C LEU A 246 -3.35 -2.56 12.12
N MET A 247 -4.06 -3.46 11.43
CA MET A 247 -5.51 -3.35 11.28
C MET A 247 -6.30 -3.93 12.46
N SER A 248 -5.73 -4.84 13.23
CA SER A 248 -6.40 -5.56 14.29
C SER A 248 -6.45 -4.81 15.63
N ASP A 249 -7.18 -5.38 16.60
CA ASP A 249 -7.25 -4.87 17.98
C ASP A 249 -5.88 -4.98 18.71
N ALA A 250 -4.94 -5.77 18.21
CA ALA A 250 -3.58 -5.87 18.76
C ALA A 250 -2.79 -4.54 18.64
N ALA A 251 -3.17 -3.66 17.70
CA ALA A 251 -2.54 -2.37 17.47
C ALA A 251 -3.37 -1.19 18.00
N LYS A 252 -4.26 -1.38 18.98
CA LYS A 252 -5.15 -0.30 19.48
C LYS A 252 -4.43 0.96 19.96
N PHE A 253 -3.22 0.83 20.46
CA PHE A 253 -2.43 1.97 20.92
C PHE A 253 -1.32 2.38 19.94
N VAL A 254 -1.47 1.98 18.65
CA VAL A 254 -0.50 2.27 17.57
C VAL A 254 -1.17 3.13 16.52
N THR A 255 -0.76 4.39 16.44
CA THR A 255 -1.17 5.34 15.38
C THR A 255 -0.01 6.28 15.07
N GLY A 256 0.10 6.72 13.81
CA GLY A 256 1.16 7.62 13.33
C GLY A 256 2.50 6.94 13.04
N THR A 257 2.59 5.61 13.16
CA THR A 257 3.84 4.88 12.88
C THR A 257 4.01 4.57 11.40
N VAL A 258 5.27 4.44 10.99
CA VAL A 258 5.68 3.85 9.71
C VAL A 258 6.43 2.56 10.03
N ALA A 259 5.77 1.43 9.91
CA ALA A 259 6.36 0.12 10.18
C ALA A 259 7.23 -0.34 9.00
N VAL A 260 8.50 -0.56 9.26
CA VAL A 260 9.49 -1.01 8.26
C VAL A 260 9.42 -2.53 8.11
N VAL A 261 9.37 -3.03 6.86
CA VAL A 261 9.40 -4.45 6.52
C VAL A 261 10.35 -4.63 5.33
N ASP A 262 11.65 -4.80 5.61
CA ASP A 262 12.70 -4.60 4.60
C ASP A 262 13.92 -5.54 4.71
N GLY A 263 13.87 -6.56 5.55
CA GLY A 263 15.00 -7.48 5.76
C GLY A 263 16.26 -6.80 6.33
N GLY A 264 16.09 -5.62 6.98
CA GLY A 264 17.15 -4.87 7.61
C GLY A 264 17.82 -3.82 6.71
N PHE A 265 17.31 -3.61 5.49
CA PHE A 265 17.89 -2.65 4.53
C PHE A 265 18.04 -1.23 5.11
N ASN A 266 17.03 -0.74 5.82
CA ASN A 266 17.07 0.61 6.40
C ASN A 266 18.04 0.72 7.58
N ALA A 267 18.17 -0.35 8.36
CA ALA A 267 19.03 -0.38 9.54
C ALA A 267 20.53 -0.55 9.20
N PHE A 268 20.81 -1.04 7.97
CA PHE A 268 22.19 -1.31 7.56
C PHE A 268 22.91 -0.03 7.15
N ALA A 269 23.97 0.26 7.83
CA ALA A 269 24.92 1.31 7.50
C ALA A 269 26.35 0.77 7.63
N MET A 270 27.21 1.04 6.64
CA MET A 270 28.65 0.79 6.70
C MET A 270 29.39 2.10 6.91
#